data_2a41794804d24634d699acfd41b139b3
#
_entry.id   2a41794804d24634d699acfd41b139b3
#
_cell.length_a   1.000
_cell.length_b   1.000
_cell.length_c   1.000
_cell.angle_alpha   90.00
_cell.angle_beta   90.00
_cell.angle_gamma   90.00
#
_symmetry.space_group_name_H-M   'P 1'
#
loop_
_entity.id
_entity.type
_entity.pdbx_description
1 polymer ?
#
loop_
_entity_poly.entity_id
_entity_poly.type
_entity_poly.pdbx_seq_one_letter_code
_entity_poly.pdbx_strand_id
1 'polypeptide(L)'
;MNHMITPKLFYELKIASMKNNTGTYLFEDSLDTRYVHDKYLENYGSGFFTGGQQKEHTKHRDLDRTIKFDLTWQANHNHSFKLGLMGISHDVKHKWQTIRNKYDGQSDLTIYEPEVFGDSTVYADIYNVEPQEAAVYIQDKMEYEDMVINFGLRYDYFDPASFYPSDSRNPANQLVLPDSMMSDKVSAPVIDQISPRIGFAYQLGNQAVLHFSYGHFFQMPPLYSMYQNKSFLVSPSDYSTTMGSVLLEPEKTITYEIGLWQELARGLNLDVALFYRDIYNLLSTKIISTYNQIEYGLYSNKDYGNARGLEVTLDLGYGSLKGMMNYTLQYTRGNADNPTQTFDRAGNNMDPVNRFIPMSWDQRHTLNGTLMFLGAKYGGTVTAYYNSGSPYTFSPQSESVLSRINLYPNNDYKPSTYTVDGTLYYNFKLLDRFSGKIDITIYNLLDRLNENGVDSETGRAYTAIIRETDYAGHRSDFNDFEDRIKNPSMFSSPRMVKLAVGINF
;
A
#
# COMPACT_ATOMS: atom_id res chain seq x y z
N MET A 1 -23.91 18.08 8.44
CA MET A 1 -24.88 19.19 8.43
C MET A 1 -24.39 20.21 7.42
N ASN A 2 -25.21 20.54 6.42
CA ASN A 2 -24.91 21.59 5.46
C ASN A 2 -25.90 22.73 5.70
N HIS A 3 -25.40 23.95 5.79
CA HIS A 3 -26.27 25.14 6.03
C HIS A 3 -25.81 26.27 5.13
N MET A 4 -26.76 26.83 4.41
CA MET A 4 -26.59 28.00 3.56
C MET A 4 -26.98 29.25 4.35
N ILE A 5 -26.03 30.11 4.65
CA ILE A 5 -26.23 31.37 5.37
C ILE A 5 -26.78 32.42 4.39
N THR A 6 -26.18 32.50 3.19
CA THR A 6 -26.62 33.29 2.06
C THR A 6 -26.39 32.51 0.77
N PRO A 7 -26.93 32.92 -0.41
CA PRO A 7 -26.62 32.27 -1.69
C PRO A 7 -25.15 32.24 -2.05
N LYS A 8 -24.30 33.03 -1.36
CA LYS A 8 -22.86 33.15 -1.59
C LYS A 8 -21.99 32.59 -0.44
N LEU A 9 -22.62 32.19 0.67
CA LEU A 9 -21.92 31.76 1.87
C LEU A 9 -22.63 30.54 2.47
N PHE A 10 -21.90 29.41 2.53
CA PHE A 10 -22.40 28.20 3.17
C PHE A 10 -21.29 27.49 3.93
N TYR A 11 -21.68 26.69 4.89
CA TYR A 11 -20.76 25.83 5.60
C TYR A 11 -21.23 24.39 5.69
N GLU A 12 -20.26 23.50 5.84
CA GLU A 12 -20.47 22.10 6.11
C GLU A 12 -19.80 21.71 7.43
N LEU A 13 -20.56 21.10 8.34
CA LEU A 13 -20.04 20.51 9.59
C LEU A 13 -20.24 19.00 9.51
N LYS A 14 -19.14 18.25 9.64
CA LYS A 14 -19.10 16.79 9.74
C LYS A 14 -18.57 16.38 11.10
N ILE A 15 -19.30 15.50 11.77
CA ILE A 15 -18.84 14.80 12.97
C ILE A 15 -18.97 13.31 12.65
N ALA A 16 -17.87 12.56 12.80
CA ALA A 16 -17.84 11.15 12.51
C ALA A 16 -17.12 10.39 13.63
N SER A 17 -17.52 9.15 13.84
CA SER A 17 -16.78 8.20 14.65
C SER A 17 -16.67 6.90 13.86
N MET A 18 -15.45 6.48 13.62
CA MET A 18 -15.13 5.24 12.91
C MET A 18 -14.45 4.28 13.88
N LYS A 19 -14.97 3.08 13.97
CA LYS A 19 -14.36 2.01 14.76
C LYS A 19 -14.00 0.85 13.85
N ASN A 20 -12.73 0.50 13.82
CA ASN A 20 -12.23 -0.67 13.11
C ASN A 20 -11.68 -1.68 14.13
N ASN A 21 -12.10 -2.93 14.03
CA ASN A 21 -11.53 -4.03 14.81
C ASN A 21 -11.07 -5.09 13.81
N THR A 22 -9.79 -5.42 13.87
CA THR A 22 -9.21 -6.49 13.06
C THR A 22 -8.56 -7.52 13.97
N GLY A 23 -8.58 -8.77 13.55
CA GLY A 23 -7.95 -9.86 14.28
C GLY A 23 -7.44 -10.92 13.32
N THR A 24 -6.26 -11.43 13.60
CA THR A 24 -5.67 -12.60 12.93
C THR A 24 -5.36 -13.63 13.98
N TYR A 25 -6.12 -14.71 13.98
CA TYR A 25 -5.99 -15.81 14.95
C TYR A 25 -6.71 -17.05 14.41
N LEU A 26 -6.25 -18.23 14.83
CA LEU A 26 -6.94 -19.48 14.51
C LEU A 26 -8.17 -19.65 15.42
N PHE A 27 -7.99 -19.43 16.72
CA PHE A 27 -9.07 -19.44 17.72
C PHE A 27 -9.14 -18.09 18.41
N GLU A 28 -10.33 -17.61 18.73
CA GLU A 28 -10.54 -16.29 19.36
C GLU A 28 -9.91 -16.20 20.76
N ASP A 29 -9.90 -17.32 21.48
CA ASP A 29 -9.16 -17.45 22.74
C ASP A 29 -7.74 -17.94 22.46
N SER A 30 -6.75 -17.14 22.85
CA SER A 30 -5.32 -17.50 22.72
C SER A 30 -4.90 -18.67 23.61
N LEU A 31 -5.70 -19.05 24.60
CA LEU A 31 -5.48 -20.19 25.48
C LEU A 31 -6.34 -21.40 25.11
N ASP A 32 -6.91 -21.44 23.93
CA ASP A 32 -7.78 -22.53 23.49
C ASP A 32 -7.02 -23.87 23.47
N THR A 33 -7.59 -24.88 24.10
CA THR A 33 -7.00 -26.22 24.26
C THR A 33 -6.89 -27.01 22.94
N ARG A 34 -7.49 -26.51 21.87
CA ARG A 34 -7.39 -27.10 20.53
C ARG A 34 -6.06 -26.78 19.83
N TYR A 35 -5.22 -25.93 20.39
CA TYR A 35 -3.87 -25.73 19.86
C TYR A 35 -3.03 -27.00 20.04
N VAL A 36 -2.27 -27.35 19.00
CA VAL A 36 -1.46 -28.57 18.96
C VAL A 36 0.03 -28.26 19.00
N HIS A 37 0.84 -29.26 19.35
CA HIS A 37 2.29 -29.14 19.48
C HIS A 37 2.95 -28.81 18.14
N ASP A 38 4.01 -27.97 18.15
CA ASP A 38 4.74 -27.53 16.95
C ASP A 38 5.41 -28.66 16.16
N LYS A 39 5.63 -29.82 16.76
CA LYS A 39 6.09 -31.02 16.06
C LYS A 39 5.17 -31.47 14.90
N TYR A 40 3.91 -31.05 14.92
CA TYR A 40 2.95 -31.34 13.85
C TYR A 40 2.94 -30.25 12.77
N LEU A 41 3.76 -29.20 12.92
CA LEU A 41 3.87 -28.14 11.94
C LEU A 41 4.57 -28.66 10.69
N GLU A 42 3.86 -28.69 9.60
CA GLU A 42 4.36 -29.08 8.28
C GLU A 42 4.10 -27.97 7.29
N ASN A 43 5.14 -27.39 6.76
CA ASN A 43 5.10 -26.32 5.76
C ASN A 43 5.93 -26.75 4.55
N TYR A 44 5.51 -27.82 3.92
CA TYR A 44 6.16 -28.35 2.73
C TYR A 44 5.23 -28.16 1.51
N GLY A 45 5.69 -27.42 0.49
CA GLY A 45 5.00 -27.30 -0.79
C GLY A 45 4.39 -25.94 -1.08
N SER A 46 3.26 -25.87 -1.69
CA SER A 46 2.65 -24.74 -2.43
C SER A 46 2.12 -23.57 -1.58
N GLY A 47 2.77 -23.23 -0.45
CA GLY A 47 2.45 -21.99 0.29
C GLY A 47 1.32 -22.10 1.31
N PHE A 48 0.90 -23.29 1.67
CA PHE A 48 -0.04 -23.55 2.77
C PHE A 48 0.51 -24.64 3.70
N PHE A 49 0.07 -24.60 4.98
CA PHE A 49 0.43 -25.62 5.95
C PHE A 49 -0.30 -26.93 5.64
N THR A 50 0.41 -28.03 5.63
CA THR A 50 -0.15 -29.39 5.50
C THR A 50 -0.39 -30.05 6.84
N GLY A 51 0.15 -29.48 7.93
CA GLY A 51 -0.07 -29.89 9.31
C GLY A 51 0.29 -28.80 10.29
N GLY A 52 -0.11 -28.96 11.55
CA GLY A 52 0.09 -27.96 12.60
C GLY A 52 -0.89 -26.80 12.55
N GLN A 53 -0.54 -25.71 13.21
CA GLN A 53 -1.42 -24.56 13.38
C GLN A 53 -0.58 -23.28 13.47
N GLN A 54 -1.10 -22.17 12.93
CA GLN A 54 -0.53 -20.85 13.17
C GLN A 54 -0.78 -20.42 14.61
N LYS A 55 0.26 -19.93 15.28
CA LYS A 55 0.27 -19.58 16.69
C LYS A 55 0.51 -18.09 16.96
N GLU A 56 0.32 -17.27 15.94
CA GLU A 56 0.27 -15.82 16.10
C GLU A 56 -1.17 -15.40 16.38
N HIS A 57 -1.34 -14.56 17.37
CA HIS A 57 -2.64 -14.04 17.79
C HIS A 57 -2.57 -12.53 17.83
N THR A 58 -3.20 -11.88 16.84
CA THR A 58 -3.24 -10.42 16.73
C THR A 58 -4.65 -9.91 16.93
N LYS A 59 -4.81 -8.89 17.76
CA LYS A 59 -6.03 -8.06 17.87
C LYS A 59 -5.63 -6.59 17.74
N HIS A 60 -6.28 -5.89 16.85
CA HIS A 60 -6.06 -4.48 16.63
C HIS A 60 -7.39 -3.74 16.63
N ARG A 61 -7.45 -2.61 17.30
CA ARG A 61 -8.63 -1.75 17.35
C ARG A 61 -8.23 -0.32 17.18
N ASP A 62 -8.85 0.34 16.19
CA ASP A 62 -8.79 1.78 15.97
C ASP A 62 -10.17 2.40 16.23
N LEU A 63 -10.20 3.49 16.97
CA LEU A 63 -11.37 4.33 17.14
C LEU A 63 -10.99 5.76 16.84
N ASP A 64 -11.44 6.24 15.68
CA ASP A 64 -11.22 7.61 15.23
C ASP A 64 -12.46 8.46 15.48
N ARG A 65 -12.27 9.62 16.08
CA ARG A 65 -13.30 10.65 16.25
C ARG A 65 -12.89 11.88 15.46
N THR A 66 -13.66 12.20 14.43
CA THR A 66 -13.36 13.29 13.52
C THR A 66 -14.38 14.41 13.64
N ILE A 67 -13.89 15.63 13.71
CA ILE A 67 -14.68 16.85 13.50
C ILE A 67 -14.09 17.60 12.33
N LYS A 68 -14.93 18.00 11.37
CA LYS A 68 -14.51 18.79 10.21
C LYS A 68 -15.52 19.90 9.94
N PHE A 69 -14.99 21.12 9.75
CA PHE A 69 -15.75 22.29 9.37
C PHE A 69 -15.17 22.88 8.09
N ASP A 70 -16.00 23.06 7.09
CA ASP A 70 -15.65 23.69 5.80
C ASP A 70 -16.59 24.89 5.58
N LEU A 71 -16.04 26.07 5.31
CA LEU A 71 -16.74 27.29 4.94
C LEU A 71 -16.39 27.63 3.49
N THR A 72 -17.41 27.87 2.67
CA THR A 72 -17.24 28.33 1.29
C THR A 72 -17.92 29.69 1.14
N TRP A 73 -17.18 30.66 0.61
CA TRP A 73 -17.64 32.03 0.41
C TRP A 73 -17.31 32.52 -1.02
N GLN A 74 -18.37 32.72 -1.81
CA GLN A 74 -18.26 33.40 -3.10
C GLN A 74 -18.23 34.92 -2.87
N ALA A 75 -17.05 35.48 -2.69
CA ALA A 75 -16.86 36.88 -2.36
C ALA A 75 -17.38 37.81 -3.48
N ASN A 76 -17.00 37.48 -4.72
CA ASN A 76 -17.49 38.16 -5.93
C ASN A 76 -17.51 37.18 -7.12
N HIS A 77 -17.67 37.66 -8.35
CA HIS A 77 -17.71 36.82 -9.55
C HIS A 77 -16.38 36.07 -9.80
N ASN A 78 -15.26 36.64 -9.37
CA ASN A 78 -13.93 36.13 -9.67
C ASN A 78 -13.31 35.33 -8.53
N HIS A 79 -13.74 35.52 -7.27
CA HIS A 79 -13.09 34.95 -6.09
C HIS A 79 -14.03 34.05 -5.28
N SER A 80 -13.60 32.82 -5.07
CA SER A 80 -14.27 31.82 -4.22
C SER A 80 -13.31 31.28 -3.16
N PHE A 81 -13.50 31.76 -1.93
CA PHE A 81 -12.70 31.34 -0.79
C PHE A 81 -13.25 30.08 -0.15
N LYS A 82 -12.35 29.19 0.25
CA LYS A 82 -12.64 28.04 1.13
C LYS A 82 -11.74 28.10 2.36
N LEU A 83 -12.33 27.95 3.54
CA LEU A 83 -11.63 27.77 4.81
C LEU A 83 -12.06 26.44 5.40
N GLY A 84 -11.13 25.62 5.85
CA GLY A 84 -11.42 24.36 6.51
C GLY A 84 -10.65 24.18 7.81
N LEU A 85 -11.31 23.53 8.76
CA LEU A 85 -10.76 23.11 10.05
C LEU A 85 -11.03 21.61 10.20
N MET A 86 -10.05 20.85 10.66
CA MET A 86 -10.19 19.42 10.92
C MET A 86 -9.49 19.06 12.22
N GLY A 87 -10.09 18.20 13.01
CA GLY A 87 -9.48 17.55 14.16
C GLY A 87 -9.83 16.08 14.18
N ILE A 88 -8.85 15.23 14.48
CA ILE A 88 -9.03 13.78 14.64
C ILE A 88 -8.38 13.37 15.96
N SER A 89 -9.13 12.62 16.77
CA SER A 89 -8.61 11.94 17.96
C SER A 89 -8.65 10.44 17.71
N HIS A 90 -7.50 9.80 17.85
CA HIS A 90 -7.34 8.37 17.71
C HIS A 90 -7.32 7.68 19.07
N ASP A 91 -7.86 6.46 19.17
CA ASP A 91 -7.66 5.49 20.27
C ASP A 91 -7.25 4.18 19.64
N VAL A 92 -5.94 3.91 19.63
CA VAL A 92 -5.32 2.76 18.96
C VAL A 92 -4.87 1.75 20.00
N LYS A 93 -5.42 0.54 19.91
CA LYS A 93 -5.06 -0.60 20.77
C LYS A 93 -4.55 -1.74 19.92
N HIS A 94 -3.32 -2.10 20.14
CA HIS A 94 -2.68 -3.22 19.49
C HIS A 94 -2.27 -4.28 20.51
N LYS A 95 -2.50 -5.52 20.13
CA LYS A 95 -2.07 -6.67 20.91
C LYS A 95 -1.66 -7.77 19.94
N TRP A 96 -0.37 -8.04 19.84
CA TRP A 96 0.19 -9.18 19.16
C TRP A 96 0.85 -10.11 20.19
N GLN A 97 0.63 -11.40 20.07
CA GLN A 97 1.21 -12.41 20.94
C GLN A 97 1.52 -13.68 20.15
N THR A 98 2.64 -14.31 20.45
CA THR A 98 2.91 -15.67 20.02
C THR A 98 2.42 -16.63 21.10
N ILE A 99 1.62 -17.62 20.71
CA ILE A 99 1.15 -18.69 21.60
C ILE A 99 2.26 -19.71 21.72
N ARG A 100 2.79 -19.86 22.93
CA ARG A 100 3.87 -20.79 23.25
C ARG A 100 3.33 -22.05 23.93
N ASN A 101 4.15 -23.08 23.97
CA ASN A 101 3.85 -24.25 24.81
C ASN A 101 4.45 -24.00 26.21
N LYS A 102 3.65 -24.13 27.24
CA LYS A 102 4.09 -24.05 28.65
C LYS A 102 5.23 -25.03 28.98
N TYR A 103 5.34 -26.11 28.22
CA TYR A 103 6.38 -27.14 28.36
C TYR A 103 7.51 -27.00 27.34
N ASP A 104 7.71 -25.82 26.78
CA ASP A 104 8.82 -25.54 25.88
C ASP A 104 10.17 -25.85 26.51
N GLY A 105 11.06 -26.51 25.75
CA GLY A 105 12.36 -26.95 26.24
C GLY A 105 12.37 -28.32 26.93
N GLN A 106 11.21 -28.95 27.10
CA GLN A 106 11.11 -30.33 27.62
C GLN A 106 10.93 -31.30 26.45
N SER A 107 12.05 -31.75 25.89
CA SER A 107 12.10 -32.45 24.58
C SER A 107 11.29 -33.74 24.46
N ASP A 108 10.93 -34.36 25.59
CA ASP A 108 10.27 -35.68 25.61
C ASP A 108 8.75 -35.55 25.75
N LEU A 109 8.21 -34.36 26.01
CA LEU A 109 6.78 -34.17 26.20
C LEU A 109 6.09 -33.78 24.88
N THR A 110 5.13 -34.57 24.48
CA THR A 110 4.25 -34.26 23.33
C THR A 110 2.98 -33.50 23.75
N ILE A 111 2.95 -33.07 25.02
CA ILE A 111 1.82 -32.33 25.61
C ILE A 111 1.95 -30.87 25.15
N TYR A 112 0.83 -30.29 24.77
CA TYR A 112 0.70 -28.88 24.47
C TYR A 112 -0.29 -28.22 25.41
N GLU A 113 0.16 -27.23 26.14
CA GLU A 113 -0.67 -26.34 26.92
C GLU A 113 -0.35 -24.92 26.48
N PRO A 114 -1.32 -24.20 25.84
CA PRO A 114 -1.06 -22.86 25.32
C PRO A 114 -0.74 -21.89 26.46
N GLU A 115 0.30 -21.10 26.28
CA GLU A 115 0.72 -20.02 27.15
C GLU A 115 0.98 -18.76 26.34
N VAL A 116 0.58 -17.60 26.87
CA VAL A 116 0.86 -16.29 26.28
C VAL A 116 1.55 -15.39 27.30
N PHE A 117 2.45 -14.57 26.79
CA PHE A 117 3.25 -13.65 27.59
C PHE A 117 2.77 -12.20 27.38
N GLY A 118 3.13 -11.31 28.32
CA GLY A 118 2.96 -9.88 28.20
C GLY A 118 4.10 -9.23 27.44
N ASP A 119 4.02 -7.91 27.28
CA ASP A 119 5.00 -7.04 26.62
C ASP A 119 6.37 -6.92 27.31
N SER A 120 6.54 -7.64 28.42
CA SER A 120 7.85 -7.86 29.08
C SER A 120 8.70 -8.93 28.40
N THR A 121 8.26 -9.52 27.30
CA THR A 121 8.92 -10.59 26.57
C THR A 121 8.89 -10.31 25.07
N VAL A 122 9.82 -10.90 24.30
CA VAL A 122 9.85 -10.84 22.84
C VAL A 122 8.68 -11.56 22.15
N TYR A 123 7.81 -12.21 22.93
CA TYR A 123 6.65 -12.96 22.44
C TYR A 123 5.36 -12.15 22.43
N ALA A 124 5.42 -10.88 22.78
CA ALA A 124 4.27 -9.97 22.73
C ALA A 124 4.68 -8.55 22.32
N ASP A 125 3.79 -7.86 21.63
CA ASP A 125 3.82 -6.42 21.39
C ASP A 125 2.44 -5.84 21.72
N ILE A 126 2.37 -5.08 22.81
CA ILE A 126 1.10 -4.57 23.35
C ILE A 126 1.23 -3.08 23.58
N TYR A 127 0.41 -2.28 22.90
CA TYR A 127 0.37 -0.84 23.14
C TYR A 127 -1.05 -0.26 23.07
N ASN A 128 -1.25 0.81 23.79
CA ASN A 128 -2.43 1.67 23.73
C ASN A 128 -1.95 3.12 23.62
N VAL A 129 -2.38 3.83 22.58
CA VAL A 129 -1.94 5.18 22.28
C VAL A 129 -3.10 6.04 21.77
N GLU A 130 -3.05 7.34 22.03
CA GLU A 130 -4.10 8.30 21.72
C GLU A 130 -3.54 9.52 20.96
N PRO A 131 -2.94 9.34 19.75
CA PRO A 131 -2.43 10.47 18.99
C PRO A 131 -3.55 11.42 18.54
N GLN A 132 -3.18 12.69 18.30
CA GLN A 132 -4.10 13.74 17.91
C GLN A 132 -3.64 14.39 16.61
N GLU A 133 -4.59 14.64 15.71
CA GLU A 133 -4.35 15.36 14.45
C GLU A 133 -5.21 16.62 14.39
N ALA A 134 -4.65 17.70 13.85
CA ALA A 134 -5.40 18.88 13.50
C ALA A 134 -4.91 19.45 12.17
N ALA A 135 -5.80 20.10 11.43
CA ALA A 135 -5.43 20.80 10.22
C ALA A 135 -6.29 22.02 9.99
N VAL A 136 -5.66 23.04 9.40
CA VAL A 136 -6.33 24.28 8.96
C VAL A 136 -5.92 24.54 7.50
N TYR A 137 -6.86 24.92 6.65
CA TYR A 137 -6.51 25.35 5.31
C TYR A 137 -7.32 26.55 4.85
N ILE A 138 -6.72 27.32 3.96
CA ILE A 138 -7.36 28.40 3.22
C ILE A 138 -7.04 28.22 1.73
N GLN A 139 -8.02 28.47 0.90
CA GLN A 139 -7.90 28.41 -0.55
C GLN A 139 -8.68 29.54 -1.20
N ASP A 140 -8.14 30.15 -2.24
CA ASP A 140 -8.85 31.05 -3.17
C ASP A 140 -8.85 30.42 -4.56
N LYS A 141 -10.04 30.28 -5.12
CA LYS A 141 -10.25 29.99 -6.54
C LYS A 141 -10.59 31.28 -7.25
N MET A 142 -9.71 31.70 -8.14
CA MET A 142 -9.84 32.90 -8.96
C MET A 142 -10.25 32.52 -10.38
N GLU A 143 -11.38 33.04 -10.86
CA GLU A 143 -11.91 32.79 -12.20
C GLU A 143 -11.94 34.07 -13.02
N TYR A 144 -11.26 34.07 -14.14
CA TYR A 144 -11.23 35.12 -15.15
C TYR A 144 -11.75 34.55 -16.48
N GLU A 145 -11.95 35.37 -17.52
CA GLU A 145 -12.59 34.92 -18.77
C GLU A 145 -11.98 33.63 -19.34
N ASP A 146 -10.65 33.57 -19.49
CA ASP A 146 -9.95 32.41 -20.06
C ASP A 146 -9.04 31.69 -19.05
N MET A 147 -9.06 32.09 -17.78
CA MET A 147 -8.05 31.64 -16.81
C MET A 147 -8.67 31.29 -15.45
N VAL A 148 -8.27 30.16 -14.89
CA VAL A 148 -8.59 29.76 -13.53
C VAL A 148 -7.30 29.57 -12.76
N ILE A 149 -7.19 30.25 -11.61
CA ILE A 149 -6.08 30.07 -10.66
C ILE A 149 -6.64 29.56 -9.35
N ASN A 150 -6.03 28.51 -8.80
CA ASN A 150 -6.28 28.02 -7.46
C ASN A 150 -5.01 28.22 -6.65
N PHE A 151 -5.12 28.93 -5.54
CA PHE A 151 -4.03 29.08 -4.57
C PHE A 151 -4.53 28.59 -3.20
N GLY A 152 -3.77 27.75 -2.54
CA GLY A 152 -4.13 27.21 -1.24
C GLY A 152 -2.93 27.07 -0.32
N LEU A 153 -3.17 27.20 0.96
CA LEU A 153 -2.21 26.94 2.02
C LEU A 153 -2.88 26.07 3.07
N ARG A 154 -2.20 25.00 3.48
CA ARG A 154 -2.66 24.10 4.53
C ARG A 154 -1.56 23.97 5.58
N TYR A 155 -1.97 24.04 6.85
CA TYR A 155 -1.16 23.72 8.01
C TYR A 155 -1.69 22.43 8.62
N ASP A 156 -0.81 21.47 8.83
CA ASP A 156 -1.08 20.19 9.49
C ASP A 156 -0.29 20.10 10.79
N TYR A 157 -0.92 19.53 11.80
CA TYR A 157 -0.40 19.32 13.16
C TYR A 157 -0.66 17.87 13.56
N PHE A 158 0.34 17.22 14.15
CA PHE A 158 0.24 15.89 14.72
C PHE A 158 0.98 15.80 16.05
N ASP A 159 0.29 15.30 17.08
CA ASP A 159 0.87 14.98 18.37
C ASP A 159 0.90 13.47 18.57
N PRO A 160 2.09 12.84 18.66
CA PRO A 160 2.21 11.40 18.90
C PRO A 160 1.71 10.97 20.27
N ALA A 161 1.50 11.87 21.22
CA ALA A 161 1.09 11.62 22.60
C ALA A 161 1.90 10.49 23.26
N SER A 162 3.22 10.52 23.14
CA SER A 162 4.10 9.44 23.56
C SER A 162 5.48 9.96 23.99
N PHE A 163 6.40 9.06 24.30
CA PHE A 163 7.77 9.38 24.70
C PHE A 163 8.77 8.42 24.05
N TYR A 164 10.05 8.78 24.11
CA TYR A 164 11.18 7.97 23.65
C TYR A 164 12.32 8.04 24.68
N PRO A 165 13.23 7.04 24.73
CA PRO A 165 14.41 7.09 25.61
C PRO A 165 15.44 8.08 25.06
N SER A 166 16.04 8.90 25.93
CA SER A 166 17.06 9.89 25.54
C SER A 166 18.32 9.26 24.94
N ASP A 167 18.63 8.01 25.29
CA ASP A 167 19.71 7.21 24.71
C ASP A 167 19.19 5.87 24.21
N SER A 168 19.04 5.73 22.91
CA SER A 168 18.57 4.50 22.24
C SER A 168 19.58 3.33 22.30
N ARG A 169 20.81 3.57 22.73
CA ARG A 169 21.86 2.52 22.85
C ARG A 169 21.87 1.83 24.21
N ASN A 170 21.16 2.37 25.19
CA ASN A 170 21.10 1.77 26.53
C ASN A 170 20.22 0.49 26.49
N PRO A 171 20.79 -0.71 26.72
CA PRO A 171 20.03 -1.96 26.70
C PRO A 171 19.05 -2.09 27.88
N ALA A 172 19.13 -1.21 28.87
CA ALA A 172 18.25 -1.19 30.03
C ALA A 172 17.00 -0.32 29.82
N ASN A 173 16.74 0.24 28.65
CA ASN A 173 15.55 1.05 28.35
C ASN A 173 14.23 0.28 28.43
N GLN A 174 14.28 -1.01 28.66
CA GLN A 174 13.10 -1.86 28.75
C GLN A 174 12.20 -1.43 29.91
N LEU A 175 10.93 -1.13 29.63
CA LEU A 175 9.96 -0.62 30.62
C LEU A 175 9.66 -1.58 31.78
N VAL A 176 10.15 -2.82 31.68
CA VAL A 176 10.05 -3.83 32.75
C VAL A 176 11.17 -3.74 33.77
N LEU A 177 12.21 -2.94 33.50
CA LEU A 177 13.32 -2.72 34.42
C LEU A 177 13.07 -1.49 35.30
N PRO A 178 13.78 -1.35 36.46
CA PRO A 178 13.68 -0.16 37.28
C PRO A 178 14.06 1.11 36.53
N ASP A 179 13.30 2.20 36.72
CA ASP A 179 13.54 3.50 36.07
C ASP A 179 14.98 4.02 36.29
N SER A 180 15.61 3.65 37.41
CA SER A 180 17.00 4.06 37.73
C SER A 180 18.06 3.47 36.78
N MET A 181 17.72 2.45 36.01
CA MET A 181 18.61 1.80 35.02
C MET A 181 18.35 2.33 33.60
N MET A 182 17.20 2.96 33.38
CA MET A 182 16.77 3.42 32.08
C MET A 182 17.34 4.80 31.77
N SER A 183 17.39 5.13 30.50
CA SER A 183 17.61 6.50 30.05
C SER A 183 16.40 7.37 30.35
N ASP A 184 16.58 8.70 30.42
CA ASP A 184 15.49 9.62 30.64
C ASP A 184 14.40 9.47 29.58
N LYS A 185 13.14 9.50 30.01
CA LYS A 185 11.98 9.50 29.13
C LYS A 185 11.73 10.92 28.62
N VAL A 186 11.90 11.15 27.33
CA VAL A 186 11.70 12.44 26.68
C VAL A 186 10.36 12.43 25.95
N SER A 187 9.52 13.43 26.16
CA SER A 187 8.25 13.58 25.44
C SER A 187 8.52 13.73 23.94
N ALA A 188 7.73 13.04 23.12
CA ALA A 188 7.80 13.19 21.67
C ALA A 188 7.48 14.62 21.26
N PRO A 189 8.22 15.20 20.32
CA PRO A 189 7.88 16.51 19.78
C PRO A 189 6.59 16.44 18.96
N VAL A 190 5.89 17.55 18.94
CA VAL A 190 4.80 17.76 17.98
C VAL A 190 5.40 17.91 16.58
N ILE A 191 4.69 17.38 15.60
CA ILE A 191 5.05 17.43 14.18
C ILE A 191 4.11 18.40 13.50
N ASP A 192 4.65 19.36 12.77
CA ASP A 192 3.84 20.31 12.01
C ASP A 192 4.41 20.59 10.63
N GLN A 193 3.54 20.97 9.68
CA GLN A 193 3.93 21.28 8.32
C GLN A 193 3.00 22.28 7.65
N ILE A 194 3.58 23.14 6.81
CA ILE A 194 2.87 24.02 5.89
C ILE A 194 2.97 23.46 4.48
N SER A 195 1.82 23.33 3.81
CA SER A 195 1.69 22.73 2.47
C SER A 195 1.06 23.73 1.50
N PRO A 196 1.86 24.45 0.68
CA PRO A 196 1.33 25.30 -0.39
C PRO A 196 0.85 24.46 -1.57
N ARG A 197 -0.21 24.91 -2.24
CA ARG A 197 -0.76 24.32 -3.47
C ARG A 197 -1.14 25.40 -4.43
N ILE A 198 -0.74 25.26 -5.71
CA ILE A 198 -1.04 26.19 -6.78
C ILE A 198 -1.53 25.37 -7.97
N GLY A 199 -2.68 25.76 -8.53
CA GLY A 199 -3.20 25.26 -9.79
C GLY A 199 -3.47 26.41 -10.74
N PHE A 200 -3.18 26.21 -11.99
CA PHE A 200 -3.38 27.17 -13.04
C PHE A 200 -3.98 26.46 -14.26
N ALA A 201 -5.05 26.99 -14.83
CA ALA A 201 -5.62 26.51 -16.07
C ALA A 201 -5.90 27.71 -16.98
N TYR A 202 -5.50 27.58 -18.24
CA TYR A 202 -5.67 28.62 -19.26
C TYR A 202 -6.31 28.04 -20.51
N GLN A 203 -7.42 28.63 -20.92
CA GLN A 203 -8.15 28.24 -22.11
C GLN A 203 -7.47 28.79 -23.37
N LEU A 204 -7.06 27.90 -24.25
CA LEU A 204 -6.46 28.19 -25.54
C LEU A 204 -7.53 28.11 -26.63
N GLY A 205 -8.20 29.22 -26.86
CA GLY A 205 -9.37 29.25 -27.76
C GLY A 205 -10.53 28.41 -27.21
N ASN A 206 -11.32 27.78 -28.10
CA ASN A 206 -12.53 27.06 -27.70
C ASN A 206 -12.34 25.55 -27.54
N GLN A 207 -11.14 25.01 -27.82
CA GLN A 207 -10.93 23.57 -27.97
C GLN A 207 -9.76 23.02 -27.18
N ALA A 208 -9.01 23.88 -26.47
CA ALA A 208 -7.86 23.41 -25.70
C ALA A 208 -7.75 24.15 -24.36
N VAL A 209 -7.22 23.46 -23.34
CA VAL A 209 -6.91 24.01 -22.02
C VAL A 209 -5.51 23.53 -21.61
N LEU A 210 -4.62 24.50 -21.39
CA LEU A 210 -3.34 24.23 -20.74
C LEU A 210 -3.53 24.27 -19.23
N HIS A 211 -3.03 23.28 -18.51
CA HIS A 211 -3.10 23.26 -17.04
C HIS A 211 -1.71 22.99 -16.45
N PHE A 212 -1.51 23.55 -15.26
CA PHE A 212 -0.32 23.34 -14.45
C PHE A 212 -0.73 23.18 -13.01
N SER A 213 -0.11 22.25 -12.30
CA SER A 213 -0.27 22.10 -10.86
C SER A 213 1.08 21.95 -10.15
N TYR A 214 1.15 22.55 -8.96
CA TYR A 214 2.25 22.43 -8.03
C TYR A 214 1.67 22.27 -6.64
N GLY A 215 2.22 21.33 -5.84
CA GLY A 215 1.75 21.18 -4.48
C GLY A 215 2.66 20.36 -3.60
N HIS A 216 2.62 20.69 -2.31
CA HIS A 216 3.19 19.88 -1.26
C HIS A 216 2.09 19.00 -0.65
N PHE A 217 2.38 17.74 -0.51
CA PHE A 217 1.52 16.75 0.11
C PHE A 217 2.25 16.12 1.28
N PHE A 218 1.50 15.91 2.33
CA PHE A 218 1.98 15.45 3.62
C PHE A 218 1.25 14.16 3.99
N GLN A 219 1.98 13.16 4.45
CA GLN A 219 1.43 11.90 4.91
C GLN A 219 2.17 11.43 6.16
N MET A 220 1.45 11.24 7.26
CA MET A 220 2.01 10.61 8.45
C MET A 220 2.39 9.16 8.15
N PRO A 221 3.52 8.68 8.67
CA PRO A 221 3.87 7.27 8.62
C PRO A 221 2.78 6.40 9.25
N PRO A 222 2.67 5.12 8.86
CA PRO A 222 1.77 4.19 9.52
C PRO A 222 2.02 4.14 11.02
N LEU A 223 0.97 4.19 11.84
CA LEU A 223 1.08 4.29 13.30
C LEU A 223 1.91 3.15 13.93
N TYR A 224 1.90 1.94 13.33
CA TYR A 224 2.74 0.85 13.82
C TYR A 224 4.23 1.20 13.80
N SER A 225 4.70 1.95 12.80
CA SER A 225 6.10 2.37 12.70
C SER A 225 6.50 3.40 13.77
N MET A 226 5.53 4.02 14.43
CA MET A 226 5.75 4.92 15.56
C MET A 226 5.69 4.20 16.90
N TYR A 227 4.85 3.17 17.04
CA TYR A 227 4.50 2.59 18.35
C TYR A 227 4.86 1.12 18.54
N GLN A 228 5.32 0.42 17.49
CA GLN A 228 5.75 -0.97 17.58
C GLN A 228 6.83 -1.14 18.66
N ASN A 229 6.73 -2.18 19.48
CA ASN A 229 7.64 -2.48 20.58
C ASN A 229 7.83 -1.29 21.53
N LYS A 230 6.70 -0.71 21.98
CA LYS A 230 6.68 0.44 22.89
C LYS A 230 7.28 0.13 24.28
N SER A 231 7.43 -1.14 24.62
CA SER A 231 8.15 -1.58 25.84
C SER A 231 9.66 -1.43 25.74
N PHE A 232 10.20 -1.07 24.58
CA PHE A 232 11.63 -0.92 24.25
C PHE A 232 12.45 -2.18 24.50
N LEU A 233 11.84 -3.34 24.35
CA LEU A 233 12.50 -4.62 24.54
C LEU A 233 13.32 -4.99 23.30
N VAL A 234 14.62 -5.20 23.46
CA VAL A 234 15.53 -5.67 22.41
C VAL A 234 15.82 -7.15 22.64
N SER A 235 15.58 -7.98 21.62
CA SER A 235 15.95 -9.38 21.61
C SER A 235 17.47 -9.56 21.81
N PRO A 236 17.93 -10.59 22.50
CA PRO A 236 19.36 -10.86 22.65
C PRO A 236 20.06 -11.27 21.35
N SER A 237 19.33 -11.47 20.26
CA SER A 237 19.88 -11.83 18.95
C SER A 237 19.96 -10.60 18.05
N ASP A 238 21.10 -10.41 17.36
CA ASP A 238 21.29 -9.34 16.39
C ASP A 238 20.26 -9.41 15.27
N TYR A 239 19.85 -8.25 14.78
CA TYR A 239 18.89 -8.06 13.68
C TYR A 239 17.54 -8.77 13.86
N SER A 240 17.17 -9.10 15.10
CA SER A 240 15.90 -9.79 15.39
C SER A 240 14.80 -8.86 15.87
N THR A 241 15.10 -7.59 16.14
CA THR A 241 14.16 -6.61 16.67
C THR A 241 14.06 -5.41 15.76
N THR A 242 12.82 -4.99 15.44
CA THR A 242 12.51 -3.66 14.93
C THR A 242 11.70 -2.91 15.98
N MET A 243 11.96 -1.61 16.10
CA MET A 243 11.35 -0.74 17.10
C MET A 243 10.76 0.49 16.44
N GLY A 244 9.56 0.88 16.88
CA GLY A 244 8.89 2.09 16.47
C GLY A 244 9.63 3.34 16.94
N SER A 245 9.42 4.45 16.24
CA SER A 245 10.01 5.73 16.58
C SER A 245 8.98 6.85 16.52
N VAL A 246 8.69 7.45 17.65
CA VAL A 246 7.82 8.64 17.74
C VAL A 246 8.50 9.93 17.25
N LEU A 247 9.75 9.82 16.81
CA LEU A 247 10.51 10.91 16.17
C LEU A 247 10.38 10.89 14.63
N LEU A 248 9.55 10.01 14.08
CA LEU A 248 9.32 9.97 12.64
C LEU A 248 8.68 11.25 12.15
N GLU A 249 9.27 11.82 11.10
CA GLU A 249 8.70 12.91 10.33
C GLU A 249 7.72 12.36 9.27
N PRO A 250 6.76 13.16 8.84
CA PRO A 250 5.87 12.76 7.77
C PRO A 250 6.61 12.65 6.43
N GLU A 251 6.14 11.73 5.62
CA GLU A 251 6.53 11.69 4.22
C GLU A 251 6.02 12.94 3.51
N LYS A 252 6.88 13.59 2.75
CA LYS A 252 6.57 14.80 2.01
C LYS A 252 6.74 14.57 0.53
N THR A 253 5.65 14.71 -0.22
CA THR A 253 5.68 14.67 -1.69
C THR A 253 5.55 16.08 -2.26
N ILE A 254 6.48 16.47 -3.12
CA ILE A 254 6.39 17.68 -3.95
C ILE A 254 6.04 17.24 -5.36
N THR A 255 4.90 17.70 -5.85
CA THR A 255 4.39 17.33 -7.18
C THR A 255 4.41 18.53 -8.11
N TYR A 256 4.86 18.30 -9.33
CA TYR A 256 4.78 19.21 -10.47
C TYR A 256 4.04 18.49 -11.59
N GLU A 257 3.09 19.16 -12.22
CA GLU A 257 2.34 18.64 -13.34
C GLU A 257 2.06 19.75 -14.35
N ILE A 258 2.21 19.43 -15.62
CA ILE A 258 1.80 20.28 -16.73
C ILE A 258 1.09 19.41 -17.77
N GLY A 259 -0.07 19.85 -18.23
CA GLY A 259 -0.85 19.09 -19.18
C GLY A 259 -1.60 19.97 -20.16
N LEU A 260 -2.04 19.34 -21.23
CA LEU A 260 -2.85 19.92 -22.29
C LEU A 260 -4.05 19.01 -22.55
N TRP A 261 -5.23 19.50 -22.23
CA TRP A 261 -6.47 18.93 -22.71
C TRP A 261 -6.87 19.58 -24.03
N GLN A 262 -7.28 18.77 -25.03
CA GLN A 262 -7.68 19.26 -26.35
C GLN A 262 -8.82 18.45 -26.94
N GLU A 263 -9.84 19.10 -27.46
CA GLU A 263 -10.83 18.49 -28.35
C GLU A 263 -10.24 18.38 -29.76
N LEU A 264 -9.88 17.15 -30.17
CA LEU A 264 -9.30 16.87 -31.50
C LEU A 264 -10.35 16.89 -32.60
N ALA A 265 -11.56 16.43 -32.26
CA ALA A 265 -12.74 16.43 -33.12
C ALA A 265 -13.99 16.36 -32.22
N ARG A 266 -15.17 16.65 -32.77
CA ARG A 266 -16.42 16.58 -32.00
C ARG A 266 -16.59 15.22 -31.31
N GLY A 267 -16.53 15.24 -29.97
CA GLY A 267 -16.63 14.05 -29.14
C GLY A 267 -15.38 13.19 -29.08
N LEU A 268 -14.23 13.69 -29.53
CA LEU A 268 -12.92 13.06 -29.36
C LEU A 268 -11.99 14.01 -28.62
N ASN A 269 -11.69 13.71 -27.35
CA ASN A 269 -10.87 14.51 -26.47
C ASN A 269 -9.57 13.80 -26.15
N LEU A 270 -8.50 14.54 -26.12
CA LEU A 270 -7.15 14.11 -25.73
C LEU A 270 -6.70 14.94 -24.52
N ASP A 271 -6.22 14.27 -23.50
CA ASP A 271 -5.51 14.88 -22.37
C ASP A 271 -4.11 14.28 -22.29
N VAL A 272 -3.09 15.13 -22.23
CA VAL A 272 -1.69 14.73 -22.11
C VAL A 272 -1.08 15.49 -20.96
N ALA A 273 -0.59 14.80 -19.95
CA ALA A 273 0.05 15.39 -18.78
C ALA A 273 1.45 14.80 -18.55
N LEU A 274 2.39 15.67 -18.22
CA LEU A 274 3.71 15.32 -17.71
C LEU A 274 3.73 15.57 -16.22
N PHE A 275 4.18 14.61 -15.44
CA PHE A 275 4.30 14.74 -14.00
C PHE A 275 5.70 14.43 -13.49
N TYR A 276 6.06 15.10 -12.40
CA TYR A 276 7.27 14.86 -11.65
C TYR A 276 6.97 14.97 -10.15
N ARG A 277 7.39 13.96 -9.36
CA ARG A 277 7.16 13.87 -7.93
C ARG A 277 8.44 13.53 -7.21
N ASP A 278 8.83 14.39 -6.27
CA ASP A 278 9.87 14.11 -5.30
C ASP A 278 9.25 13.68 -3.97
N ILE A 279 9.69 12.55 -3.45
CA ILE A 279 9.19 11.98 -2.21
C ILE A 279 10.34 11.96 -1.19
N TYR A 280 10.20 12.75 -0.15
CA TYR A 280 11.17 12.92 0.93
C TYR A 280 10.70 12.23 2.19
N ASN A 281 11.63 11.93 3.09
CA ASN A 281 11.35 11.35 4.40
C ASN A 281 10.64 10.00 4.31
N LEU A 282 10.90 9.22 3.28
CA LEU A 282 10.37 7.86 3.19
C LEU A 282 10.76 7.06 4.42
N LEU A 283 9.81 6.27 4.91
CA LEU A 283 10.00 5.40 6.06
C LEU A 283 11.14 4.40 5.77
N SER A 284 12.08 4.32 6.67
CA SER A 284 13.25 3.45 6.62
C SER A 284 13.58 2.92 8.01
N THR A 285 14.63 2.14 8.13
CA THR A 285 15.13 1.62 9.41
C THR A 285 16.63 1.91 9.52
N LYS A 286 17.02 2.57 10.61
CA LYS A 286 18.41 2.73 10.98
C LYS A 286 18.84 1.63 11.96
N ILE A 287 20.07 1.15 11.82
CA ILE A 287 20.66 0.17 12.72
C ILE A 287 21.22 0.90 13.95
N ILE A 288 20.81 0.45 15.12
CA ILE A 288 21.33 0.91 16.41
C ILE A 288 22.11 -0.24 17.04
N SER A 289 23.37 0.01 17.38
CA SER A 289 24.21 -0.90 18.15
C SER A 289 24.17 -0.48 19.63
N THR A 290 23.62 -1.33 20.46
CA THR A 290 23.54 -1.12 21.91
C THR A 290 24.90 -1.21 22.60
N TYR A 291 25.01 -0.73 23.85
CA TYR A 291 26.28 -0.82 24.60
C TYR A 291 26.73 -2.25 24.90
N ASN A 292 25.82 -3.21 24.90
CA ASN A 292 26.14 -4.65 24.96
C ASN A 292 26.30 -5.30 23.58
N GLN A 293 26.50 -4.49 22.50
CA GLN A 293 26.82 -4.91 21.15
C GLN A 293 25.72 -5.72 20.44
N ILE A 294 24.45 -5.56 20.84
CA ILE A 294 23.32 -6.11 20.10
C ILE A 294 22.81 -5.07 19.11
N GLU A 295 22.58 -5.47 17.87
CA GLU A 295 22.08 -4.61 16.81
C GLU A 295 20.58 -4.80 16.60
N TYR A 296 19.84 -3.68 16.59
CA TYR A 296 18.40 -3.65 16.32
C TYR A 296 18.04 -2.54 15.34
N GLY A 297 16.88 -2.67 14.69
CA GLY A 297 16.34 -1.68 13.77
C GLY A 297 15.45 -0.67 14.47
N LEU A 298 15.74 0.62 14.31
CA LEU A 298 14.84 1.71 14.75
C LEU A 298 14.27 2.41 13.53
N TYR A 299 12.94 2.49 13.43
CA TYR A 299 12.30 3.22 12.33
C TYR A 299 12.78 4.67 12.28
N SER A 300 13.00 5.17 11.08
CA SER A 300 13.56 6.51 10.82
C SER A 300 13.14 7.00 9.43
N ASN A 301 13.29 8.29 9.18
CA ASN A 301 13.12 8.89 7.85
C ASN A 301 14.50 9.04 7.21
N LYS A 302 14.86 8.16 6.33
CA LYS A 302 16.18 8.17 5.69
C LYS A 302 16.09 8.16 4.17
N ASP A 303 15.03 7.58 3.64
CA ASP A 303 14.95 7.26 2.23
C ASP A 303 14.31 8.38 1.42
N TYR A 304 14.58 8.36 0.13
CA TYR A 304 14.10 9.29 -0.87
C TYR A 304 13.63 8.51 -2.09
N GLY A 305 12.55 8.98 -2.68
CA GLY A 305 11.98 8.42 -3.90
C GLY A 305 11.66 9.49 -4.94
N ASN A 306 11.60 9.07 -6.18
CA ASN A 306 11.23 9.93 -7.30
C ASN A 306 10.32 9.18 -8.26
N ALA A 307 9.21 9.81 -8.66
CA ALA A 307 8.32 9.29 -9.69
C ALA A 307 8.11 10.36 -10.77
N ARG A 308 8.26 9.99 -12.04
CA ARG A 308 8.08 10.89 -13.18
C ARG A 308 7.49 10.16 -14.36
N GLY A 309 6.73 10.86 -15.17
CA GLY A 309 6.09 10.20 -16.30
C GLY A 309 5.25 11.09 -17.17
N LEU A 310 4.58 10.40 -18.09
CA LEU A 310 3.61 10.93 -19.05
C LEU A 310 2.31 10.16 -18.88
N GLU A 311 1.21 10.87 -18.79
CA GLU A 311 -0.14 10.33 -18.84
C GLU A 311 -0.84 10.81 -20.11
N VAL A 312 -1.52 9.90 -20.80
CA VAL A 312 -2.32 10.21 -21.99
C VAL A 312 -3.69 9.58 -21.81
N THR A 313 -4.71 10.42 -21.84
CA THR A 313 -6.12 9.99 -21.84
C THR A 313 -6.77 10.38 -23.16
N LEU A 314 -7.45 9.43 -23.78
CA LEU A 314 -8.26 9.63 -24.97
C LEU A 314 -9.70 9.23 -24.68
N ASP A 315 -10.61 10.19 -24.81
CA ASP A 315 -12.05 9.99 -24.63
C ASP A 315 -12.80 10.12 -25.94
N LEU A 316 -13.64 9.14 -26.23
CA LEU A 316 -14.50 9.10 -27.41
C LEU A 316 -15.95 9.07 -26.99
N GLY A 317 -16.77 10.01 -27.49
CA GLY A 317 -18.21 10.09 -27.28
C GLY A 317 -18.95 10.44 -28.57
N TYR A 318 -19.17 9.45 -29.44
CA TYR A 318 -19.85 9.65 -30.73
C TYR A 318 -21.12 8.78 -30.85
N GLY A 319 -22.27 9.41 -30.57
CA GLY A 319 -23.57 8.71 -30.64
C GLY A 319 -23.62 7.49 -29.71
N SER A 320 -23.84 6.31 -30.28
CA SER A 320 -23.83 5.03 -29.54
C SER A 320 -22.44 4.48 -29.27
N LEU A 321 -21.41 5.04 -29.86
CA LEU A 321 -20.04 4.63 -29.66
C LEU A 321 -19.39 5.48 -28.58
N LYS A 322 -18.90 4.84 -27.52
CA LYS A 322 -18.15 5.47 -26.42
C LYS A 322 -16.86 4.70 -26.20
N GLY A 323 -15.80 5.42 -25.86
CA GLY A 323 -14.50 4.80 -25.58
C GLY A 323 -13.69 5.64 -24.64
N MET A 324 -12.78 4.99 -23.92
CA MET A 324 -11.75 5.63 -23.12
C MET A 324 -10.48 4.80 -23.22
N MET A 325 -9.35 5.48 -23.36
CA MET A 325 -8.03 4.87 -23.34
C MET A 325 -7.13 5.71 -22.43
N ASN A 326 -6.51 5.07 -21.47
CA ASN A 326 -5.51 5.68 -20.58
C ASN A 326 -4.19 4.97 -20.79
N TYR A 327 -3.16 5.73 -21.05
CA TYR A 327 -1.78 5.25 -21.13
C TYR A 327 -0.92 6.03 -20.16
N THR A 328 -0.12 5.31 -19.37
CA THR A 328 0.87 5.89 -18.46
C THR A 328 2.24 5.31 -18.76
N LEU A 329 3.21 6.20 -18.99
CA LEU A 329 4.62 5.90 -18.95
C LEU A 329 5.18 6.48 -17.66
N GLN A 330 5.73 5.64 -16.78
CA GLN A 330 6.32 6.13 -15.54
C GLN A 330 7.66 5.50 -15.22
N TYR A 331 8.47 6.24 -14.47
CA TYR A 331 9.73 5.81 -13.88
C TYR A 331 9.68 6.11 -12.40
N THR A 332 9.75 5.06 -11.59
CA THR A 332 9.74 5.21 -10.14
C THR A 332 10.97 4.58 -9.54
N ARG A 333 11.74 5.37 -8.81
CA ARG A 333 13.00 4.95 -8.21
C ARG A 333 13.12 5.46 -6.78
N GLY A 334 13.83 4.71 -5.94
CA GLY A 334 14.12 5.08 -4.56
C GLY A 334 15.37 4.41 -4.04
N ASN A 335 15.75 4.72 -2.81
CA ASN A 335 16.92 4.13 -2.15
C ASN A 335 16.65 2.71 -1.66
N ALA A 336 15.41 2.43 -1.24
CA ALA A 336 14.96 1.15 -0.75
C ALA A 336 13.51 0.91 -1.19
N ASP A 337 13.11 -0.35 -1.33
CA ASP A 337 11.80 -0.76 -1.79
C ASP A 337 10.79 -0.96 -0.64
N ASN A 338 11.30 -1.20 0.55
CA ASN A 338 10.51 -1.30 1.78
C ASN A 338 11.28 -0.74 2.99
N PRO A 339 10.59 -0.39 4.08
CA PRO A 339 11.20 0.28 5.22
C PRO A 339 12.31 -0.50 5.93
N THR A 340 12.26 -1.83 5.93
CA THR A 340 13.24 -2.68 6.63
C THR A 340 14.35 -3.19 5.74
N GLN A 341 14.31 -2.93 4.43
CA GLN A 341 15.24 -3.52 3.46
C GLN A 341 16.72 -3.32 3.81
N THR A 342 17.11 -2.14 4.28
CA THR A 342 18.51 -1.87 4.67
C THR A 342 18.91 -2.70 5.90
N PHE A 343 18.01 -2.83 6.86
CA PHE A 343 18.19 -3.62 8.08
C PHE A 343 18.26 -5.12 7.76
N ASP A 344 17.32 -5.63 6.97
CA ASP A 344 17.27 -7.04 6.58
C ASP A 344 18.51 -7.45 5.78
N ARG A 345 19.00 -6.58 4.89
CA ARG A 345 20.24 -6.82 4.14
C ARG A 345 21.46 -6.90 5.04
N ALA A 346 21.57 -6.00 6.01
CA ALA A 346 22.67 -6.03 6.97
C ALA A 346 22.63 -7.31 7.82
N GLY A 347 21.46 -7.70 8.32
CA GLY A 347 21.29 -8.96 9.06
C GLY A 347 21.61 -10.22 8.25
N ASN A 348 21.50 -10.17 6.94
CA ASN A 348 21.86 -11.25 6.02
C ASN A 348 23.30 -11.10 5.46
N ASN A 349 24.12 -10.22 6.00
CA ASN A 349 25.49 -9.93 5.54
C ASN A 349 25.55 -9.56 4.04
N MET A 350 24.56 -8.86 3.54
CA MET A 350 24.51 -8.36 2.17
C MET A 350 25.05 -6.93 2.09
N ASP A 351 25.68 -6.59 0.98
CA ASP A 351 26.19 -5.24 0.73
C ASP A 351 25.08 -4.18 0.77
N PRO A 352 25.35 -2.97 1.29
CA PRO A 352 24.39 -1.86 1.25
C PRO A 352 24.10 -1.43 -0.18
N VAL A 353 22.87 -0.97 -0.42
CA VAL A 353 22.44 -0.45 -1.73
C VAL A 353 22.82 1.02 -1.82
N ASN A 354 23.86 1.35 -2.62
CA ASN A 354 24.37 2.72 -2.79
C ASN A 354 23.90 3.36 -4.10
N ARG A 355 22.69 3.05 -4.55
CA ARG A 355 22.10 3.60 -5.78
C ARG A 355 20.59 3.67 -5.70
N PHE A 356 19.99 4.47 -6.57
CA PHE A 356 18.55 4.40 -6.80
C PHE A 356 18.19 3.12 -7.55
N ILE A 357 17.27 2.34 -6.96
CA ILE A 357 16.72 1.12 -7.54
C ILE A 357 15.31 1.40 -8.08
N PRO A 358 14.82 0.65 -9.08
CA PRO A 358 13.41 0.63 -9.41
C PRO A 358 12.61 0.17 -8.19
N MET A 359 11.50 0.84 -7.91
CA MET A 359 10.58 0.39 -6.86
C MET A 359 9.76 -0.80 -7.36
N SER A 360 9.33 -1.71 -6.49
CA SER A 360 8.54 -2.92 -6.86
C SER A 360 7.28 -2.59 -7.68
N TRP A 361 6.78 -1.36 -7.59
CA TRP A 361 5.64 -0.80 -8.31
C TRP A 361 6.03 0.09 -9.52
N ASP A 362 7.31 0.08 -9.98
CA ASP A 362 7.79 0.74 -11.22
C ASP A 362 7.25 -0.02 -12.44
N GLN A 363 5.96 0.15 -12.71
CA GLN A 363 5.32 -0.42 -13.89
C GLN A 363 5.47 0.56 -15.04
N ARG A 364 6.49 0.33 -15.89
CA ARG A 364 6.95 1.28 -16.90
C ARG A 364 5.87 1.74 -17.87
N HIS A 365 5.08 0.80 -18.37
CA HIS A 365 3.99 1.06 -19.30
C HIS A 365 2.71 0.44 -18.78
N THR A 366 1.67 1.25 -18.65
CA THR A 366 0.30 0.80 -18.34
C THR A 366 -0.64 1.35 -19.40
N LEU A 367 -1.41 0.48 -20.05
CA LEU A 367 -2.44 0.84 -21.01
C LEU A 367 -3.75 0.19 -20.62
N ASN A 368 -4.78 1.01 -20.43
CA ASN A 368 -6.14 0.56 -20.18
C ASN A 368 -7.05 1.16 -21.25
N GLY A 369 -7.86 0.34 -21.90
CA GLY A 369 -8.78 0.80 -22.93
C GLY A 369 -10.13 0.13 -22.82
N THR A 370 -11.19 0.91 -22.95
CA THR A 370 -12.57 0.40 -23.03
C THR A 370 -13.26 1.02 -24.22
N LEU A 371 -13.86 0.17 -25.06
CA LEU A 371 -14.70 0.57 -26.18
C LEU A 371 -16.10 -0.02 -25.99
N MET A 372 -17.12 0.83 -26.06
CA MET A 372 -18.52 0.47 -25.85
C MET A 372 -19.36 0.87 -27.05
N PHE A 373 -20.18 -0.06 -27.51
CA PHE A 373 -21.30 0.23 -28.41
C PHE A 373 -22.62 0.06 -27.65
N LEU A 374 -23.39 1.15 -27.51
CA LEU A 374 -24.58 1.22 -26.69
C LEU A 374 -25.82 1.35 -27.59
N GLY A 375 -26.26 0.24 -28.22
CA GLY A 375 -27.48 0.18 -29.01
C GLY A 375 -28.69 -0.16 -28.15
N ALA A 376 -29.88 0.27 -28.57
CA ALA A 376 -31.13 -0.01 -27.84
C ALA A 376 -31.44 -1.53 -27.79
N LYS A 377 -31.20 -2.25 -28.87
CA LYS A 377 -31.49 -3.68 -29.00
C LYS A 377 -30.27 -4.57 -28.68
N TYR A 378 -29.11 -4.18 -29.09
CA TYR A 378 -27.86 -4.90 -28.84
C TYR A 378 -26.73 -3.91 -28.61
N GLY A 379 -25.74 -4.35 -27.89
CA GLY A 379 -24.53 -3.62 -27.65
C GLY A 379 -23.47 -4.48 -27.04
N GLY A 380 -22.31 -3.90 -26.80
CA GLY A 380 -21.19 -4.63 -26.21
C GLY A 380 -20.12 -3.69 -25.73
N THR A 381 -19.26 -4.26 -24.92
CA THR A 381 -18.08 -3.60 -24.36
C THR A 381 -16.88 -4.51 -24.56
N VAL A 382 -15.78 -3.93 -24.98
CA VAL A 382 -14.46 -4.57 -24.98
C VAL A 382 -13.55 -3.74 -24.10
N THR A 383 -12.90 -4.37 -23.13
CA THR A 383 -11.92 -3.75 -22.26
C THR A 383 -10.59 -4.47 -22.40
N ALA A 384 -9.53 -3.73 -22.61
CA ALA A 384 -8.18 -4.26 -22.76
C ALA A 384 -7.25 -3.62 -21.72
N TYR A 385 -6.39 -4.46 -21.13
CA TYR A 385 -5.37 -4.06 -20.16
C TYR A 385 -4.00 -4.55 -20.66
N TYR A 386 -3.02 -3.70 -20.63
CA TYR A 386 -1.62 -4.06 -20.85
C TYR A 386 -0.76 -3.42 -19.77
N ASN A 387 0.10 -4.22 -19.17
CA ASN A 387 1.07 -3.77 -18.19
C ASN A 387 2.44 -4.33 -18.55
N SER A 388 3.46 -3.49 -18.60
CA SER A 388 4.84 -3.96 -18.60
C SER A 388 5.13 -4.71 -17.30
N GLY A 389 6.09 -5.61 -17.29
CA GLY A 389 6.47 -6.33 -16.09
C GLY A 389 6.85 -5.39 -14.96
N SER A 390 6.47 -5.73 -13.73
CA SER A 390 6.98 -5.08 -12.52
C SER A 390 8.39 -5.55 -12.21
N PRO A 391 9.22 -4.75 -11.52
CA PRO A 391 10.55 -5.17 -11.10
C PRO A 391 10.49 -6.37 -10.14
N TYR A 392 11.53 -7.19 -10.18
CA TYR A 392 11.80 -8.24 -9.21
C TYR A 392 13.30 -8.38 -9.02
N THR A 393 13.73 -9.09 -7.98
CA THR A 393 15.14 -9.36 -7.76
C THR A 393 15.51 -10.68 -8.43
N PHE A 394 16.19 -10.58 -9.57
CA PHE A 394 16.83 -11.72 -10.21
C PHE A 394 18.04 -12.12 -9.40
N SER A 395 18.09 -13.37 -8.98
CA SER A 395 19.17 -13.96 -8.18
C SER A 395 19.82 -15.08 -8.97
N PRO A 396 20.94 -14.82 -9.68
CA PRO A 396 21.65 -15.86 -10.37
C PRO A 396 22.22 -16.87 -9.35
N GLN A 397 22.47 -18.10 -9.78
CA GLN A 397 22.87 -19.23 -8.94
C GLN A 397 23.77 -18.84 -7.76
N SER A 398 23.30 -19.12 -6.55
CA SER A 398 23.87 -18.63 -5.29
C SER A 398 25.23 -19.27 -4.89
N GLU A 399 25.74 -20.23 -5.64
CA GLU A 399 26.98 -20.97 -5.32
C GLU A 399 28.26 -20.19 -5.66
N SER A 400 28.18 -19.19 -6.51
CA SER A 400 29.31 -18.34 -6.82
C SER A 400 29.45 -17.19 -5.83
N VAL A 401 30.61 -17.02 -5.21
CA VAL A 401 30.96 -15.84 -4.39
C VAL A 401 30.74 -14.55 -5.20
N LEU A 402 30.96 -14.60 -6.51
CA LEU A 402 30.76 -13.48 -7.42
C LEU A 402 29.26 -13.15 -7.64
N SER A 403 28.34 -14.08 -7.42
CA SER A 403 26.91 -13.83 -7.56
C SER A 403 26.36 -12.86 -6.50
N ARG A 404 27.04 -12.69 -5.38
CA ARG A 404 26.68 -11.76 -4.30
C ARG A 404 27.22 -10.34 -4.52
N ILE A 405 28.20 -10.18 -5.42
CA ILE A 405 28.80 -8.89 -5.70
C ILE A 405 27.87 -8.11 -6.64
N ASN A 406 27.50 -6.89 -6.22
CA ASN A 406 26.64 -5.97 -6.96
C ASN A 406 25.16 -6.40 -7.16
N LEU A 407 24.68 -7.41 -6.45
CA LEU A 407 23.26 -7.76 -6.48
C LEU A 407 22.46 -6.71 -5.71
N TYR A 408 21.74 -5.86 -6.43
CA TYR A 408 20.80 -4.91 -5.85
C TYR A 408 19.36 -5.40 -6.04
N PRO A 409 18.44 -5.01 -5.17
CA PRO A 409 17.02 -5.36 -5.30
C PRO A 409 16.41 -4.81 -6.59
N ASN A 410 15.40 -5.49 -7.11
CA ASN A 410 14.62 -5.07 -8.27
C ASN A 410 15.49 -4.83 -9.53
N ASN A 411 16.44 -5.73 -9.76
CA ASN A 411 17.45 -5.63 -10.80
C ASN A 411 16.98 -6.11 -12.17
N ASP A 412 15.79 -6.74 -12.26
CA ASP A 412 15.18 -7.21 -13.51
C ASP A 412 13.65 -7.03 -13.47
N TYR A 413 12.98 -7.29 -14.61
CA TYR A 413 11.54 -7.09 -14.79
C TYR A 413 10.85 -8.40 -15.18
N LYS A 414 9.68 -8.66 -14.57
CA LYS A 414 8.81 -9.77 -14.93
C LYS A 414 8.31 -9.62 -16.38
N PRO A 415 7.82 -10.70 -17.01
CA PRO A 415 7.14 -10.63 -18.29
C PRO A 415 5.95 -9.66 -18.27
N SER A 416 5.65 -9.04 -19.41
CA SER A 416 4.47 -8.18 -19.54
C SER A 416 3.18 -9.00 -19.47
N THR A 417 2.15 -8.39 -18.89
CA THR A 417 0.81 -8.97 -18.78
C THR A 417 -0.17 -8.20 -19.65
N TYR A 418 -1.12 -8.92 -20.27
CA TYR A 418 -2.26 -8.29 -20.94
C TYR A 418 -3.50 -9.18 -20.88
N THR A 419 -4.65 -8.55 -20.82
CA THR A 419 -5.95 -9.21 -20.77
C THR A 419 -6.95 -8.44 -21.61
N VAL A 420 -7.84 -9.14 -22.29
CA VAL A 420 -8.96 -8.55 -23.04
C VAL A 420 -10.23 -9.21 -22.53
N ASP A 421 -11.17 -8.39 -22.10
CA ASP A 421 -12.50 -8.81 -21.65
C ASP A 421 -13.55 -8.30 -22.61
N GLY A 422 -14.62 -9.07 -22.78
CA GLY A 422 -15.71 -8.71 -23.68
C GLY A 422 -17.07 -8.97 -23.06
N THR A 423 -18.00 -8.05 -23.25
CA THR A 423 -19.41 -8.24 -22.88
C THR A 423 -20.29 -7.91 -24.07
N LEU A 424 -21.26 -8.76 -24.36
CA LEU A 424 -22.27 -8.54 -25.36
C LEU A 424 -23.64 -8.65 -24.71
N TYR A 425 -24.56 -7.77 -25.07
CA TYR A 425 -25.92 -7.88 -24.61
C TYR A 425 -26.93 -7.80 -25.75
N TYR A 426 -28.06 -8.46 -25.55
CA TYR A 426 -29.21 -8.42 -26.43
C TYR A 426 -30.49 -8.22 -25.64
N ASN A 427 -31.22 -7.12 -25.94
CA ASN A 427 -32.51 -6.81 -25.38
C ASN A 427 -33.61 -7.26 -26.32
N PHE A 428 -34.64 -7.96 -25.82
CA PHE A 428 -35.77 -8.43 -26.58
C PHE A 428 -37.10 -8.20 -25.82
N LYS A 429 -38.16 -8.04 -26.56
CA LYS A 429 -39.51 -8.01 -26.00
C LYS A 429 -40.07 -9.40 -25.97
N LEU A 430 -40.53 -9.88 -24.82
CA LEU A 430 -41.16 -11.20 -24.67
C LEU A 430 -42.68 -11.09 -24.88
N LEU A 431 -43.33 -10.04 -24.37
CA LEU A 431 -44.71 -9.66 -24.49
C LEU A 431 -44.82 -8.13 -24.31
N ASP A 432 -45.95 -7.52 -24.53
CA ASP A 432 -46.08 -6.03 -24.40
C ASP A 432 -45.73 -5.49 -23.00
N ARG A 433 -45.75 -6.34 -21.97
CA ARG A 433 -45.42 -6.01 -20.56
C ARG A 433 -44.07 -6.53 -20.07
N PHE A 434 -43.42 -7.38 -20.84
CA PHE A 434 -42.19 -8.02 -20.42
C PHE A 434 -41.05 -7.74 -21.39
N SER A 435 -39.93 -7.32 -20.86
CA SER A 435 -38.68 -7.23 -21.63
C SER A 435 -37.63 -8.19 -21.08
N GLY A 436 -36.91 -8.84 -21.97
CA GLY A 436 -35.82 -9.72 -21.61
C GLY A 436 -34.48 -9.15 -22.03
N LYS A 437 -33.45 -9.51 -21.29
CA LYS A 437 -32.05 -9.19 -21.60
C LYS A 437 -31.19 -10.45 -21.48
N ILE A 438 -30.36 -10.70 -22.44
CA ILE A 438 -29.30 -11.72 -22.39
C ILE A 438 -27.98 -11.00 -22.41
N ASP A 439 -27.10 -11.31 -21.47
CA ASP A 439 -25.73 -10.81 -21.38
C ASP A 439 -24.75 -12.00 -21.45
N ILE A 440 -23.75 -11.89 -22.30
CA ILE A 440 -22.60 -12.78 -22.36
C ILE A 440 -21.36 -11.98 -22.00
N THR A 441 -20.70 -12.35 -20.91
CA THR A 441 -19.41 -11.78 -20.51
C THR A 441 -18.32 -12.82 -20.62
N ILE A 442 -17.24 -12.48 -21.30
CA ILE A 442 -16.07 -13.32 -21.47
C ILE A 442 -14.88 -12.59 -20.83
N TYR A 443 -14.38 -13.14 -19.76
CA TYR A 443 -13.15 -12.69 -19.15
C TYR A 443 -11.97 -13.42 -19.78
N ASN A 444 -10.87 -12.71 -19.99
CA ASN A 444 -9.67 -13.23 -20.65
C ASN A 444 -10.00 -13.85 -22.02
N LEU A 445 -10.57 -13.06 -22.92
CA LEU A 445 -11.01 -13.47 -24.26
C LEU A 445 -9.91 -14.22 -25.03
N LEU A 446 -8.65 -13.83 -24.84
CA LEU A 446 -7.49 -14.39 -25.52
C LEU A 446 -6.98 -15.68 -24.87
N ASP A 447 -7.54 -16.10 -23.74
CA ASP A 447 -7.12 -17.28 -22.95
C ASP A 447 -5.63 -17.27 -22.59
N ARG A 448 -5.08 -16.07 -22.35
CA ARG A 448 -3.68 -15.94 -22.01
C ARG A 448 -3.48 -16.15 -20.51
N LEU A 449 -2.60 -17.04 -20.14
CA LEU A 449 -2.10 -17.19 -18.78
C LEU A 449 -0.94 -16.21 -18.59
N ASN A 450 -1.19 -15.09 -17.90
CA ASN A 450 -0.17 -14.09 -17.58
C ASN A 450 0.67 -14.56 -16.40
N GLU A 451 1.99 -14.41 -16.49
CA GLU A 451 2.93 -14.77 -15.44
C GLU A 451 2.96 -13.68 -14.35
N ASN A 452 2.16 -13.84 -13.30
CA ASN A 452 2.09 -12.92 -12.16
C ASN A 452 3.22 -13.16 -11.16
N GLY A 453 3.59 -14.43 -10.94
CA GLY A 453 4.73 -14.89 -10.18
C GLY A 453 5.83 -15.43 -11.09
N VAL A 454 7.08 -15.21 -10.70
CA VAL A 454 8.24 -15.75 -11.41
C VAL A 454 9.22 -16.35 -10.39
N ASP A 455 9.94 -17.36 -10.82
CA ASP A 455 11.10 -17.87 -10.09
C ASP A 455 12.24 -16.85 -10.16
N SER A 456 12.92 -16.62 -9.05
CA SER A 456 13.95 -15.58 -8.96
C SER A 456 15.24 -15.89 -9.74
N GLU A 457 15.50 -17.14 -10.05
CA GLU A 457 16.70 -17.58 -10.79
C GLU A 457 16.48 -17.66 -12.30
N THR A 458 15.22 -17.81 -12.75
CA THR A 458 14.88 -17.93 -14.18
C THR A 458 14.12 -16.77 -14.75
N GLY A 459 13.43 -16.01 -13.90
CA GLY A 459 12.55 -14.90 -14.31
C GLY A 459 11.26 -15.36 -14.97
N ARG A 460 10.88 -16.64 -14.89
CA ARG A 460 9.70 -17.21 -15.53
C ARG A 460 8.89 -18.05 -14.55
N ALA A 461 7.59 -18.14 -14.82
CA ALA A 461 6.72 -19.08 -14.13
C ALA A 461 6.99 -20.53 -14.55
N TYR A 462 6.76 -21.47 -13.65
CA TYR A 462 6.91 -22.91 -13.88
C TYR A 462 8.32 -23.35 -14.33
N THR A 463 9.32 -22.54 -14.08
CA THR A 463 10.69 -22.80 -14.47
C THR A 463 11.59 -22.47 -13.29
N ALA A 464 12.31 -23.45 -12.74
CA ALA A 464 13.25 -23.30 -11.64
C ALA A 464 14.53 -24.06 -11.94
N ILE A 465 15.63 -23.60 -11.32
CA ILE A 465 16.90 -24.36 -11.32
C ILE A 465 16.86 -25.27 -10.09
N ILE A 466 16.78 -26.58 -10.31
CA ILE A 466 16.63 -27.58 -9.27
C ILE A 466 18.02 -28.13 -8.90
N ARG A 467 18.32 -28.17 -7.60
CA ARG A 467 19.57 -28.70 -7.04
C ARG A 467 19.30 -29.95 -6.22
N GLU A 468 20.31 -30.78 -6.01
CA GLU A 468 20.19 -31.95 -5.14
C GLU A 468 19.78 -31.59 -3.72
N THR A 469 20.23 -30.46 -3.21
CA THR A 469 19.86 -29.94 -1.88
C THR A 469 18.37 -29.63 -1.75
N ASP A 470 17.71 -29.30 -2.85
CA ASP A 470 16.26 -28.99 -2.86
C ASP A 470 15.41 -30.25 -2.63
N TYR A 471 15.92 -31.41 -3.02
CA TYR A 471 15.26 -32.69 -2.75
C TYR A 471 15.47 -33.18 -1.31
N ALA A 472 16.58 -32.83 -0.67
CA ALA A 472 16.94 -33.34 0.66
C ALA A 472 15.97 -32.93 1.78
N GLY A 473 15.28 -31.78 1.61
CA GLY A 473 14.29 -31.26 2.55
C GLY A 473 12.83 -31.51 2.14
N HIS A 474 12.60 -32.16 1.00
CA HIS A 474 11.25 -32.37 0.48
C HIS A 474 10.65 -33.67 1.00
N ARG A 475 9.45 -33.57 1.58
CA ARG A 475 8.63 -34.75 1.94
C ARG A 475 7.66 -35.07 0.82
N SER A 476 7.75 -36.27 0.27
CA SER A 476 6.94 -36.74 -0.84
C SER A 476 5.53 -37.26 -0.46
N ASP A 477 5.17 -37.10 0.82
CA ASP A 477 3.94 -37.73 1.34
C ASP A 477 2.65 -37.04 0.85
N PHE A 478 2.72 -35.76 0.44
CA PHE A 478 1.56 -34.94 0.07
C PHE A 478 1.61 -34.38 -1.36
N ASN A 479 2.80 -34.08 -1.87
CA ASN A 479 3.01 -33.56 -3.21
C ASN A 479 4.38 -33.97 -3.71
N ASP A 480 4.55 -34.03 -5.03
CA ASP A 480 5.86 -34.18 -5.60
C ASP A 480 6.62 -32.84 -5.68
N PHE A 481 7.90 -32.89 -6.01
CA PHE A 481 8.71 -31.68 -6.11
C PHE A 481 8.26 -30.75 -7.24
N GLU A 482 7.65 -31.29 -8.31
CA GLU A 482 7.11 -30.51 -9.42
C GLU A 482 5.92 -29.64 -9.00
N ASP A 483 5.07 -30.11 -8.09
CA ASP A 483 3.93 -29.34 -7.59
C ASP A 483 4.36 -28.03 -6.90
N ARG A 484 5.54 -28.04 -6.26
CA ARG A 484 6.14 -26.84 -5.66
C ARG A 484 6.54 -25.81 -6.72
N ILE A 485 7.08 -26.28 -7.84
CA ILE A 485 7.53 -25.41 -8.94
C ILE A 485 6.35 -24.98 -9.80
N LYS A 486 5.46 -25.89 -10.13
CA LYS A 486 4.28 -25.66 -10.98
C LYS A 486 3.08 -25.16 -10.17
N ASN A 487 3.29 -24.11 -9.36
CA ASN A 487 2.20 -23.52 -8.59
C ASN A 487 1.26 -22.72 -9.51
N PRO A 488 -0.03 -23.12 -9.67
CA PRO A 488 -0.98 -22.41 -10.51
C PRO A 488 -1.20 -20.94 -10.15
N SER A 489 -0.92 -20.54 -8.91
CA SER A 489 -1.02 -19.14 -8.47
C SER A 489 0.02 -18.21 -9.11
N MET A 490 1.03 -18.77 -9.77
CA MET A 490 1.99 -17.99 -10.58
C MET A 490 1.36 -17.40 -11.84
N PHE A 491 0.20 -17.91 -12.28
CA PHE A 491 -0.50 -17.42 -13.45
C PHE A 491 -1.80 -16.71 -13.10
N SER A 492 -2.27 -15.88 -14.04
CA SER A 492 -3.62 -15.32 -14.03
C SER A 492 -4.67 -16.40 -14.27
N SER A 493 -5.93 -16.08 -13.97
CA SER A 493 -7.06 -16.98 -14.27
C SER A 493 -7.18 -17.23 -15.78
N PRO A 494 -7.56 -18.47 -16.19
CA PRO A 494 -7.89 -18.79 -17.57
C PRO A 494 -9.17 -18.09 -18.02
N ARG A 495 -9.55 -18.27 -19.29
CA ARG A 495 -10.81 -17.74 -19.83
C ARG A 495 -12.01 -18.25 -19.03
N MET A 496 -12.90 -17.30 -18.70
CA MET A 496 -14.17 -17.60 -18.06
C MET A 496 -15.32 -16.98 -18.85
N VAL A 497 -16.37 -17.76 -19.10
CA VAL A 497 -17.58 -17.31 -19.80
C VAL A 497 -18.74 -17.29 -18.80
N LYS A 498 -19.42 -16.14 -18.71
CA LYS A 498 -20.61 -15.96 -17.89
C LYS A 498 -21.79 -15.60 -18.77
N LEU A 499 -22.87 -16.37 -18.65
CA LEU A 499 -24.16 -16.08 -19.27
C LEU A 499 -25.14 -15.59 -18.20
N ALA A 500 -25.79 -14.47 -18.44
CA ALA A 500 -26.85 -13.95 -17.58
C ALA A 500 -28.13 -13.71 -18.41
N VAL A 501 -29.28 -14.03 -17.84
CA VAL A 501 -30.60 -13.78 -18.43
C VAL A 501 -31.41 -13.00 -17.41
N GLY A 502 -31.90 -11.83 -17.81
CA GLY A 502 -32.75 -10.95 -17.00
C GLY A 502 -34.13 -10.80 -17.64
N ILE A 503 -35.15 -10.73 -16.83
CA ILE A 503 -36.54 -10.42 -17.25
C ILE A 503 -37.02 -9.26 -16.39
N ASN A 504 -37.49 -8.19 -17.05
CA ASN A 504 -38.11 -7.03 -16.42
C ASN A 504 -39.64 -7.08 -16.70
N PHE A 505 -40.47 -6.84 -15.62
CA PHE A 505 -41.91 -6.85 -15.67
C PHE A 505 -42.51 -5.48 -15.37
#